data_9008f95d7adc17893f197ae82444f1e3
#
_entry.id   9008f95d7adc17893f197ae82444f1e3
#
_cell.length_a   1.000
_cell.length_b   1.000
_cell.length_c   1.000
_cell.angle_alpha   90.00
_cell.angle_beta   90.00
_cell.angle_gamma   90.00
#
_symmetry.space_group_name_H-M   'P 1'
#
loop_
_entity.id
_entity.type
_entity.pdbx_description
1 polymer ?
#
loop_
_entity_poly.entity_id
_entity_poly.type
_entity_poly.pdbx_seq_one_letter_code
_entity_poly.pdbx_strand_id
1 'polypeptide(L)'
;MIFGKIDYLNLLPFHVFLKRSRLSSQDKKIIEFKKGVPSKLNRDLRCRRIDAAVISSIESCKKRYKKVSLGIVAKGDVKSVLVRKGTAARPDPASASSNVLAGVLGLEGEVLIGDRALKAYLREGEEAFYDLGRAWRERTGLPFVFGRFSCVKGRGAYERLAREFLRANVKIPNYILAKYAQTRGISADDIKWYLKFISYEIGAKEQKALRIFFKEVRKNGRTAKLLSRGER
;
A
#
# COMPACT_ATOMS: atom_id res chain seq x y z
N MET A 1 18.05 -11.19 5.63
CA MET A 1 16.76 -11.02 4.89
C MET A 1 16.74 -9.64 4.23
N ILE A 2 16.46 -9.55 2.93
CA ILE A 2 16.44 -8.25 2.24
C ILE A 2 14.98 -7.83 2.03
N PHE A 3 14.48 -6.95 2.91
CA PHE A 3 13.12 -6.41 2.85
C PHE A 3 13.11 -5.01 2.23
N GLY A 4 12.25 -4.81 1.21
CA GLY A 4 12.04 -3.50 0.59
C GLY A 4 10.98 -2.69 1.34
N LYS A 5 11.34 -1.48 1.78
CA LYS A 5 10.49 -0.59 2.57
C LYS A 5 9.73 0.38 1.68
N ILE A 6 8.39 0.40 1.73
CA ILE A 6 7.60 1.52 1.22
C ILE A 6 7.82 2.72 2.14
N ASP A 7 8.25 3.86 1.58
CA ASP A 7 8.51 5.06 2.36
C ASP A 7 7.29 5.99 2.40
N TYR A 8 6.12 5.44 2.79
CA TYR A 8 4.87 6.16 3.03
C TYR A 8 4.40 6.00 4.47
N LEU A 9 3.61 6.96 4.95
CA LEU A 9 3.03 6.99 6.29
C LEU A 9 2.17 5.75 6.60
N ASN A 10 1.50 5.18 5.60
CA ASN A 10 0.63 4.01 5.79
C ASN A 10 1.34 2.76 6.35
N LEU A 11 2.66 2.64 6.22
CA LEU A 11 3.44 1.55 6.83
C LEU A 11 4.31 2.01 8.01
N LEU A 12 4.15 3.25 8.47
CA LEU A 12 4.94 3.76 9.61
C LEU A 12 4.85 2.88 10.87
N PRO A 13 3.65 2.39 11.31
CA PRO A 13 3.57 1.47 12.45
C PRO A 13 4.39 0.19 12.24
N PHE A 14 4.34 -0.40 11.04
CA PHE A 14 5.13 -1.60 10.73
C PHE A 14 6.64 -1.30 10.74
N HIS A 15 7.06 -0.15 10.26
CA HIS A 15 8.48 0.24 10.31
C HIS A 15 8.98 0.49 11.73
N VAL A 16 8.15 1.08 12.60
CA VAL A 16 8.46 1.24 14.03
C VAL A 16 8.60 -0.12 14.70
N PHE A 17 7.68 -1.05 14.41
CA PHE A 17 7.77 -2.42 14.88
C PHE A 17 9.07 -3.11 14.43
N LEU A 18 9.43 -3.02 13.14
CA LEU A 18 10.67 -3.61 12.62
C LEU A 18 11.93 -3.08 13.32
N LYS A 19 11.97 -1.78 13.61
CA LYS A 19 13.10 -1.18 14.35
C LYS A 19 13.24 -1.72 15.77
N ARG A 20 12.13 -2.08 16.42
CA ARG A 20 12.09 -2.64 17.78
C ARG A 20 12.18 -4.17 17.81
N SER A 21 11.97 -4.84 16.69
CA SER A 21 12.00 -6.30 16.59
C SER A 21 13.41 -6.86 16.78
N ARG A 22 13.50 -8.17 16.98
CA ARG A 22 14.76 -8.93 17.15
C ARG A 22 15.56 -9.11 15.84
N LEU A 23 15.30 -8.32 14.82
CA LEU A 23 16.12 -8.31 13.62
C LEU A 23 17.54 -7.84 13.92
N SER A 24 18.53 -8.41 13.22
CA SER A 24 19.93 -7.99 13.33
C SER A 24 20.10 -6.51 12.97
N SER A 25 21.13 -5.87 13.51
CA SER A 25 21.45 -4.47 13.14
C SER A 25 21.74 -4.34 11.65
N GLN A 26 22.31 -5.37 11.03
CA GLN A 26 22.55 -5.40 9.59
C GLN A 26 21.24 -5.46 8.80
N ASP A 27 20.27 -6.32 9.17
CA ASP A 27 18.95 -6.36 8.51
C ASP A 27 18.22 -5.02 8.62
N LYS A 28 18.27 -4.37 9.80
CA LYS A 28 17.67 -3.03 10.01
C LYS A 28 18.30 -1.96 9.10
N LYS A 29 19.62 -1.95 8.93
CA LYS A 29 20.31 -1.05 8.00
C LYS A 29 19.91 -1.32 6.55
N ILE A 30 19.83 -2.59 6.14
CA ILE A 30 19.40 -3.00 4.78
C ILE A 30 17.97 -2.50 4.49
N ILE A 31 17.05 -2.61 5.45
CA ILE A 31 15.67 -2.11 5.29
C ILE A 31 15.64 -0.60 5.02
N GLU A 32 16.45 0.18 5.72
CA GLU A 32 16.52 1.64 5.50
C GLU A 32 17.17 1.98 4.15
N PHE A 33 18.09 1.18 3.67
CA PHE A 33 18.75 1.36 2.37
C PHE A 33 17.83 0.95 1.21
N LYS A 34 17.08 -0.15 1.33
CA LYS A 34 16.18 -0.70 0.30
C LYS A 34 14.78 -0.09 0.37
N LYS A 35 14.67 1.24 0.35
CA LYS A 35 13.38 1.96 0.37
C LYS A 35 12.99 2.50 -1.00
N GLY A 36 11.70 2.73 -1.19
CA GLY A 36 11.18 3.32 -2.41
C GLY A 36 9.67 3.33 -2.51
N VAL A 37 9.19 3.85 -3.64
CA VAL A 37 7.76 3.84 -3.98
C VAL A 37 7.31 2.44 -4.42
N PRO A 38 6.00 2.12 -4.38
CA PRO A 38 5.49 0.79 -4.72
C PRO A 38 5.96 0.25 -6.08
N SER A 39 5.98 1.06 -7.13
CA SER A 39 6.41 0.62 -8.47
C SER A 39 7.89 0.20 -8.50
N LYS A 40 8.77 0.92 -7.77
CA LYS A 40 10.18 0.52 -7.61
C LYS A 40 10.29 -0.82 -6.90
N LEU A 41 9.57 -1.01 -5.80
CA LEU A 41 9.62 -2.26 -5.02
C LEU A 41 9.00 -3.45 -5.79
N ASN A 42 7.95 -3.23 -6.58
CA ASN A 42 7.41 -4.23 -7.51
C ASN A 42 8.53 -4.74 -8.44
N ARG A 43 9.28 -3.82 -9.05
CA ARG A 43 10.40 -4.14 -9.94
C ARG A 43 11.54 -4.84 -9.21
N ASP A 44 11.95 -4.31 -8.05
CA ASP A 44 13.06 -4.88 -7.27
C ASP A 44 12.74 -6.31 -6.79
N LEU A 45 11.50 -6.58 -6.37
CA LEU A 45 11.07 -7.93 -5.99
C LEU A 45 10.99 -8.87 -7.21
N ARG A 46 10.49 -8.38 -8.32
CA ARG A 46 10.42 -9.13 -9.59
C ARG A 46 11.82 -9.55 -10.07
N CYS A 47 12.77 -8.63 -9.98
CA CYS A 47 14.16 -8.85 -10.36
C CYS A 47 15.00 -9.52 -9.24
N ARG A 48 14.38 -9.97 -8.15
CA ARG A 48 15.04 -10.61 -6.99
C ARG A 48 16.17 -9.77 -6.37
N ARG A 49 16.10 -8.44 -6.48
CA ARG A 49 17.01 -7.49 -5.81
C ARG A 49 16.67 -7.33 -4.33
N ILE A 50 15.46 -7.75 -3.95
CA ILE A 50 14.95 -7.86 -2.59
C ILE A 50 14.22 -9.19 -2.43
N ASP A 51 14.14 -9.71 -1.20
CA ASP A 51 13.51 -10.99 -0.89
C ASP A 51 12.01 -10.86 -0.64
N ALA A 52 11.59 -9.71 -0.11
CA ALA A 52 10.21 -9.42 0.26
C ALA A 52 9.94 -7.91 0.26
N ALA A 53 8.69 -7.54 0.04
CA ALA A 53 8.15 -6.19 0.20
C ALA A 53 6.63 -6.22 0.29
N VAL A 54 6.03 -5.11 0.76
CA VAL A 54 4.62 -4.84 0.45
C VAL A 54 4.57 -4.28 -0.97
N ILE A 55 4.01 -5.03 -1.90
CA ILE A 55 3.89 -4.68 -3.31
C ILE A 55 2.43 -4.41 -3.69
N SER A 56 2.19 -3.76 -4.81
CA SER A 56 0.83 -3.50 -5.30
C SER A 56 0.02 -4.79 -5.37
N SER A 57 -1.25 -4.76 -4.96
CA SER A 57 -2.12 -5.95 -4.98
C SER A 57 -2.20 -6.57 -6.37
N ILE A 58 -2.27 -5.74 -7.42
CA ILE A 58 -2.30 -6.21 -8.80
C ILE A 58 -1.00 -6.95 -9.19
N GLU A 59 0.16 -6.49 -8.74
CA GLU A 59 1.42 -7.21 -8.97
C GLU A 59 1.47 -8.50 -8.16
N SER A 60 0.95 -8.48 -6.91
CA SER A 60 0.97 -9.63 -6.01
C SER A 60 0.17 -10.85 -6.49
N CYS A 61 -0.73 -10.69 -7.48
CA CYS A 61 -1.51 -11.80 -8.02
C CYS A 61 -0.66 -12.83 -8.78
N LYS A 62 0.52 -12.44 -9.25
CA LYS A 62 1.41 -13.30 -10.02
C LYS A 62 1.85 -14.53 -9.22
N LYS A 63 1.91 -15.69 -9.88
CA LYS A 63 2.24 -17.00 -9.25
C LYS A 63 3.64 -17.04 -8.64
N ARG A 64 4.58 -16.24 -9.15
CA ARG A 64 5.97 -16.18 -8.66
C ARG A 64 6.11 -15.72 -7.20
N TYR A 65 5.11 -15.04 -6.64
CA TYR A 65 5.18 -14.53 -5.28
C TYR A 65 4.48 -15.44 -4.29
N LYS A 66 5.13 -15.69 -3.15
CA LYS A 66 4.52 -16.27 -1.95
C LYS A 66 3.90 -15.13 -1.14
N LYS A 67 2.62 -15.24 -0.78
CA LYS A 67 1.83 -14.20 -0.12
C LYS A 67 1.88 -14.40 1.39
N VAL A 68 1.96 -13.30 2.12
CA VAL A 68 1.93 -13.21 3.58
C VAL A 68 0.60 -12.56 4.00
N SER A 69 0.09 -12.88 5.18
CA SER A 69 -1.22 -12.42 5.68
C SER A 69 -1.20 -10.97 6.19
N LEU A 70 -0.38 -10.11 5.57
CA LEU A 70 -0.20 -8.71 5.90
C LEU A 70 -0.25 -7.86 4.63
N GLY A 71 -0.82 -6.65 4.74
CA GLY A 71 -0.89 -5.70 3.63
C GLY A 71 -1.27 -4.30 4.08
N ILE A 72 -1.61 -3.45 3.12
CA ILE A 72 -2.19 -2.13 3.34
C ILE A 72 -3.67 -2.24 2.96
N VAL A 73 -4.55 -2.17 3.95
CA VAL A 73 -5.98 -2.42 3.82
C VAL A 73 -6.77 -1.18 4.25
N ALA A 74 -7.75 -0.79 3.46
CA ALA A 74 -8.78 0.16 3.85
C ALA A 74 -10.11 -0.57 4.05
N LYS A 75 -10.73 -0.40 5.23
CA LYS A 75 -12.06 -0.97 5.53
C LYS A 75 -13.22 -0.08 5.06
N GLY A 76 -12.92 1.13 4.67
CA GLY A 76 -13.76 2.18 4.12
C GLY A 76 -12.85 3.20 3.46
N ASP A 77 -12.88 4.43 3.96
CA ASP A 77 -11.98 5.49 3.52
C ASP A 77 -10.51 5.11 3.65
N VAL A 78 -9.67 5.65 2.77
CA VAL A 78 -8.22 5.48 2.81
C VAL A 78 -7.46 6.81 2.94
N LYS A 79 -8.08 7.93 2.54
CA LYS A 79 -7.57 9.31 2.61
C LYS A 79 -6.24 9.57 1.90
N SER A 80 -5.58 8.53 1.40
CA SER A 80 -4.26 8.59 0.76
C SER A 80 -4.20 7.83 -0.58
N VAL A 81 -5.34 7.45 -1.14
CA VAL A 81 -5.47 6.90 -2.50
C VAL A 81 -6.73 7.49 -3.12
N LEU A 82 -6.54 8.50 -3.95
CA LEU A 82 -7.59 9.43 -4.36
C LEU A 82 -7.60 9.60 -5.88
N VAL A 83 -8.76 9.97 -6.43
CA VAL A 83 -8.88 10.51 -7.78
C VAL A 83 -9.39 11.94 -7.66
N ARG A 84 -8.64 12.90 -8.18
CA ARG A 84 -9.02 14.32 -8.17
C ARG A 84 -10.17 14.55 -9.15
N LYS A 85 -11.27 15.12 -8.68
CA LYS A 85 -12.45 15.46 -9.50
C LYS A 85 -12.14 16.60 -10.48
N GLY A 86 -12.81 16.61 -11.61
CA GLY A 86 -12.73 17.72 -12.58
C GLY A 86 -11.38 17.89 -13.28
N THR A 87 -10.49 16.89 -13.21
CA THR A 87 -9.19 16.92 -13.88
C THR A 87 -9.11 15.87 -14.99
N ALA A 88 -8.22 16.08 -15.95
CA ALA A 88 -7.92 15.09 -16.98
C ALA A 88 -7.41 13.78 -16.35
N ALA A 89 -7.76 12.64 -16.94
CA ALA A 89 -7.33 11.33 -16.46
C ALA A 89 -5.80 11.18 -16.53
N ARG A 90 -5.16 11.09 -15.35
CA ARG A 90 -3.70 10.96 -15.23
C ARG A 90 -3.36 9.87 -14.20
N PRO A 91 -2.81 8.73 -14.65
CA PRO A 91 -2.41 7.67 -13.75
C PRO A 91 -1.20 8.08 -12.90
N ASP A 92 -1.15 7.60 -11.65
CA ASP A 92 0.02 7.77 -10.79
C ASP A 92 1.10 6.74 -11.15
N PRO A 93 2.32 7.15 -11.54
CA PRO A 93 3.38 6.23 -11.96
C PRO A 93 3.90 5.32 -10.83
N ALA A 94 3.59 5.66 -9.57
CA ALA A 94 4.03 4.89 -8.41
C ALA A 94 3.06 3.75 -8.03
N SER A 95 1.81 3.72 -8.56
CA SER A 95 0.82 2.73 -8.14
C SER A 95 0.07 2.04 -9.27
N ALA A 96 0.38 0.77 -9.49
CA ALA A 96 -0.39 -0.06 -10.43
C ALA A 96 -1.81 -0.37 -9.90
N SER A 97 -1.97 -0.72 -8.61
CA SER A 97 -3.28 -1.09 -8.05
C SER A 97 -4.28 0.07 -8.08
N SER A 98 -3.85 1.29 -7.75
CA SER A 98 -4.73 2.45 -7.66
C SER A 98 -5.24 2.88 -9.04
N ASN A 99 -4.36 2.89 -10.04
CA ASN A 99 -4.73 3.20 -11.43
C ASN A 99 -5.75 2.19 -11.97
N VAL A 100 -5.51 0.90 -11.72
CA VAL A 100 -6.42 -0.18 -12.15
C VAL A 100 -7.75 -0.07 -11.41
N LEU A 101 -7.73 0.23 -10.10
CA LEU A 101 -8.95 0.39 -9.30
C LEU A 101 -9.79 1.56 -9.78
N ALA A 102 -9.18 2.72 -10.07
CA ALA A 102 -9.88 3.88 -10.62
C ALA A 102 -10.61 3.50 -11.92
N GLY A 103 -9.94 2.78 -12.83
CA GLY A 103 -10.56 2.29 -14.07
C GLY A 103 -11.67 1.25 -13.85
N VAL A 104 -11.53 0.35 -12.86
CA VAL A 104 -12.59 -0.61 -12.48
C VAL A 104 -13.81 0.12 -11.93
N LEU A 105 -13.61 1.19 -11.18
CA LEU A 105 -14.69 2.00 -10.59
C LEU A 105 -15.31 2.99 -11.59
N GLY A 106 -14.68 3.19 -12.76
CA GLY A 106 -15.13 4.18 -13.75
C GLY A 106 -14.89 5.63 -13.30
N LEU A 107 -13.91 5.85 -12.40
CA LEU A 107 -13.57 7.17 -11.89
C LEU A 107 -12.47 7.80 -12.75
N GLU A 108 -12.74 9.00 -13.28
CA GLU A 108 -11.84 9.76 -14.12
C GLU A 108 -11.23 10.94 -13.38
N GLY A 109 -9.95 11.23 -13.63
CA GLY A 109 -9.19 12.32 -13.03
C GLY A 109 -7.73 11.94 -12.73
N GLU A 110 -7.02 12.83 -12.05
CA GLU A 110 -5.66 12.58 -11.60
C GLU A 110 -5.66 11.61 -10.40
N VAL A 111 -5.01 10.46 -10.56
CA VAL A 111 -4.79 9.52 -9.45
C VAL A 111 -3.65 10.01 -8.58
N LEU A 112 -3.89 10.10 -7.28
CA LEU A 112 -2.91 10.49 -6.28
C LEU A 112 -2.75 9.37 -5.24
N ILE A 113 -1.51 9.08 -4.80
CA ILE A 113 -1.26 8.09 -3.77
C ILE A 113 -0.30 8.57 -2.67
N GLY A 114 -0.36 7.88 -1.53
CA GLY A 114 0.58 8.03 -0.41
C GLY A 114 0.52 9.42 0.24
N ASP A 115 1.65 9.87 0.75
CA ASP A 115 1.73 11.11 1.53
C ASP A 115 1.35 12.35 0.70
N ARG A 116 1.57 12.30 -0.63
CA ARG A 116 1.15 13.35 -1.56
C ARG A 116 -0.40 13.46 -1.63
N ALA A 117 -1.07 12.32 -1.72
CA ALA A 117 -2.53 12.28 -1.72
C ALA A 117 -3.11 12.77 -0.39
N LEU A 118 -2.55 12.31 0.73
CA LEU A 118 -2.97 12.73 2.06
C LEU A 118 -2.81 14.25 2.24
N LYS A 119 -1.67 14.80 1.82
CA LYS A 119 -1.40 16.25 1.89
C LYS A 119 -2.40 17.05 1.02
N ALA A 120 -2.70 16.56 -0.17
CA ALA A 120 -3.70 17.19 -1.04
C ALA A 120 -5.09 17.16 -0.40
N TYR A 121 -5.49 16.01 0.16
CA TYR A 121 -6.76 15.85 0.88
C TYR A 121 -6.90 16.82 2.05
N LEU A 122 -5.87 16.94 2.89
CA LEU A 122 -5.88 17.86 4.05
C LEU A 122 -5.96 19.34 3.64
N ARG A 123 -5.40 19.69 2.48
CA ARG A 123 -5.40 21.06 1.97
C ARG A 123 -6.69 21.44 1.23
N GLU A 124 -7.23 20.53 0.44
CA GLU A 124 -8.29 20.81 -0.53
C GLU A 124 -9.67 20.32 -0.09
N GLY A 125 -9.71 19.52 0.98
CA GLY A 125 -10.95 18.96 1.52
C GLY A 125 -11.44 17.71 0.76
N GLU A 126 -12.43 17.07 1.35
CA GLU A 126 -12.98 15.80 0.88
C GLU A 126 -13.69 15.93 -0.48
N GLU A 127 -14.38 17.06 -0.69
CA GLU A 127 -15.21 17.29 -1.88
C GLU A 127 -14.40 17.34 -3.18
N ALA A 128 -13.09 17.64 -3.11
CA ALA A 128 -12.21 17.69 -4.26
C ALA A 128 -11.84 16.29 -4.82
N PHE A 129 -12.18 15.21 -4.12
CA PHE A 129 -11.68 13.89 -4.47
C PHE A 129 -12.74 12.79 -4.42
N TYR A 130 -12.52 11.72 -5.18
CA TYR A 130 -13.07 10.40 -4.93
C TYR A 130 -12.06 9.61 -4.12
N ASP A 131 -12.45 9.14 -2.91
CA ASP A 131 -11.65 8.21 -2.12
C ASP A 131 -11.85 6.78 -2.66
N LEU A 132 -10.78 6.17 -3.16
CA LEU A 132 -10.88 4.85 -3.82
C LEU A 132 -11.22 3.72 -2.85
N GLY A 133 -10.88 3.85 -1.57
CA GLY A 133 -11.27 2.89 -0.54
C GLY A 133 -12.77 2.95 -0.27
N ARG A 134 -13.33 4.16 -0.10
CA ARG A 134 -14.75 4.42 0.07
C ARG A 134 -15.55 3.92 -1.14
N ALA A 135 -15.19 4.35 -2.35
CA ALA A 135 -15.91 3.98 -3.57
C ALA A 135 -15.94 2.45 -3.80
N TRP A 136 -14.84 1.76 -3.47
CA TRP A 136 -14.83 0.31 -3.50
C TRP A 136 -15.75 -0.31 -2.46
N ARG A 137 -15.74 0.22 -1.23
CA ARG A 137 -16.61 -0.25 -0.14
C ARG A 137 -18.10 -0.06 -0.48
N GLU A 138 -18.48 1.08 -1.00
CA GLU A 138 -19.84 1.37 -1.44
C GLU A 138 -20.30 0.41 -2.53
N ARG A 139 -19.45 0.13 -3.53
CA ARG A 139 -19.76 -0.78 -4.64
C ARG A 139 -19.85 -2.25 -4.24
N THR A 140 -19.05 -2.70 -3.26
CA THR A 140 -18.87 -4.15 -3.00
C THR A 140 -19.23 -4.59 -1.58
N GLY A 141 -19.37 -3.67 -0.63
CA GLY A 141 -19.51 -3.96 0.79
C GLY A 141 -18.22 -4.51 1.44
N LEU A 142 -17.10 -4.55 0.72
CA LEU A 142 -15.86 -5.20 1.16
C LEU A 142 -14.72 -4.20 1.35
N PRO A 143 -13.71 -4.50 2.21
CA PRO A 143 -12.48 -3.72 2.30
C PRO A 143 -11.69 -3.76 1.00
N PHE A 144 -10.77 -2.81 0.79
CA PHE A 144 -9.83 -2.87 -0.32
C PHE A 144 -8.40 -3.08 0.16
N VAL A 145 -7.65 -3.94 -0.55
CA VAL A 145 -6.24 -4.23 -0.29
C VAL A 145 -5.40 -3.51 -1.33
N PHE A 146 -4.75 -2.41 -0.97
CA PHE A 146 -3.92 -1.61 -1.87
C PHE A 146 -2.54 -2.22 -2.10
N GLY A 147 -1.97 -2.80 -1.06
CA GLY A 147 -0.68 -3.49 -1.10
C GLY A 147 -0.71 -4.79 -0.32
N ARG A 148 0.04 -5.79 -0.79
CA ARG A 148 0.15 -7.09 -0.14
C ARG A 148 1.59 -7.44 0.13
N PHE A 149 1.88 -7.85 1.35
CA PHE A 149 3.20 -8.38 1.69
C PHE A 149 3.45 -9.65 0.90
N SER A 150 4.48 -9.64 0.09
CA SER A 150 4.83 -10.70 -0.84
C SER A 150 6.33 -10.97 -0.78
N CYS A 151 6.72 -12.21 -0.99
CA CYS A 151 8.13 -12.62 -0.97
C CYS A 151 8.44 -13.63 -2.06
N VAL A 152 9.70 -13.71 -2.47
CA VAL A 152 10.22 -14.70 -3.42
C VAL A 152 10.89 -15.87 -2.70
N LYS A 153 11.39 -15.65 -1.46
CA LYS A 153 11.95 -16.70 -0.58
C LYS A 153 11.62 -16.39 0.89
N GLY A 154 11.86 -17.32 1.80
CA GLY A 154 11.75 -17.10 3.24
C GLY A 154 10.35 -16.85 3.79
N ARG A 155 9.27 -17.33 3.13
CA ARG A 155 7.87 -17.07 3.53
C ARG A 155 7.61 -17.30 5.01
N GLY A 156 8.08 -18.41 5.59
CA GLY A 156 7.80 -18.75 6.99
C GLY A 156 8.31 -17.70 7.99
N ALA A 157 9.50 -17.14 7.75
CA ALA A 157 10.05 -16.07 8.57
C ALA A 157 9.23 -14.78 8.47
N TYR A 158 8.83 -14.40 7.25
CA TYR A 158 8.00 -13.21 7.03
C TYR A 158 6.58 -13.38 7.57
N GLU A 159 6.00 -14.58 7.50
CA GLU A 159 4.68 -14.88 8.08
C GLU A 159 4.72 -14.78 9.61
N ARG A 160 5.81 -15.26 10.25
CA ARG A 160 6.03 -15.10 11.70
C ARG A 160 6.13 -13.63 12.08
N LEU A 161 6.96 -12.87 11.37
CA LEU A 161 7.12 -11.42 11.56
C LEU A 161 5.81 -10.65 11.41
N ALA A 162 5.00 -11.00 10.40
CA ALA A 162 3.68 -10.42 10.19
C ALA A 162 2.72 -10.71 11.33
N ARG A 163 2.68 -11.96 11.84
CA ARG A 163 1.84 -12.33 12.99
C ARG A 163 2.26 -11.61 14.27
N GLU A 164 3.56 -11.48 14.52
CA GLU A 164 4.08 -10.71 15.65
C GLU A 164 3.65 -9.23 15.57
N PHE A 165 3.75 -8.61 14.39
CA PHE A 165 3.29 -7.24 14.19
C PHE A 165 1.79 -7.08 14.39
N LEU A 166 0.97 -7.97 13.84
CA LEU A 166 -0.50 -7.90 13.94
C LEU A 166 -1.01 -8.06 15.38
N ARG A 167 -0.22 -8.74 16.26
CA ARG A 167 -0.51 -8.86 17.69
C ARG A 167 0.05 -7.70 18.52
N ALA A 168 0.99 -6.95 17.96
CA ALA A 168 1.66 -5.89 18.68
C ALA A 168 0.81 -4.62 18.76
N ASN A 169 0.68 -4.04 19.96
CA ASN A 169 0.17 -2.66 20.10
C ASN A 169 1.32 -1.68 19.86
N VAL A 170 1.50 -1.28 18.61
CA VAL A 170 2.65 -0.45 18.20
C VAL A 170 2.35 1.02 18.47
N LYS A 171 2.87 1.54 19.57
CA LYS A 171 2.89 2.99 19.85
C LYS A 171 4.04 3.66 19.09
N ILE A 172 3.73 4.66 18.27
CA ILE A 172 4.73 5.45 17.53
C ILE A 172 5.29 6.52 18.47
N PRO A 173 6.61 6.56 18.71
CA PRO A 173 7.23 7.58 19.57
C PRO A 173 7.04 9.00 19.02
N ASN A 174 6.89 9.98 19.91
CA ASN A 174 6.67 11.38 19.52
C ASN A 174 7.82 11.94 18.66
N TYR A 175 9.07 11.59 18.92
CA TYR A 175 10.19 12.04 18.10
C TYR A 175 10.15 11.50 16.67
N ILE A 176 9.59 10.27 16.47
CA ILE A 176 9.37 9.72 15.13
C ILE A 176 8.23 10.46 14.44
N LEU A 177 7.12 10.71 15.15
CA LEU A 177 6.01 11.50 14.60
C LEU A 177 6.48 12.89 14.20
N ALA A 178 7.22 13.59 15.06
CA ALA A 178 7.77 14.91 14.76
C ALA A 178 8.68 14.90 13.52
N LYS A 179 9.56 13.90 13.40
CA LYS A 179 10.42 13.74 12.22
C LYS A 179 9.61 13.53 10.94
N TYR A 180 8.58 12.68 10.96
CA TYR A 180 7.73 12.46 9.79
C TYR A 180 6.85 13.67 9.49
N ALA A 181 6.33 14.36 10.49
CA ALA A 181 5.59 15.60 10.33
C ALA A 181 6.43 16.66 9.59
N GLN A 182 7.64 16.91 10.06
CA GLN A 182 8.57 17.84 9.43
C GLN A 182 8.89 17.45 7.99
N THR A 183 9.26 16.18 7.75
CA THR A 183 9.73 15.74 6.42
C THR A 183 8.61 15.61 5.40
N ARG A 184 7.35 15.42 5.82
CA ARG A 184 6.19 15.26 4.94
C ARG A 184 5.34 16.53 4.84
N GLY A 185 5.53 17.50 5.74
CA GLY A 185 4.69 18.70 5.83
C GLY A 185 3.24 18.36 6.16
N ILE A 186 3.03 17.40 7.08
CA ILE A 186 1.74 16.93 7.60
C ILE A 186 1.87 16.92 9.11
N SER A 187 0.90 17.46 9.86
CA SER A 187 1.00 17.54 11.32
C SER A 187 1.06 16.14 11.98
N ALA A 188 1.67 16.07 13.17
CA ALA A 188 1.73 14.82 13.92
C ALA A 188 0.34 14.27 14.26
N ASP A 189 -0.63 15.15 14.49
CA ASP A 189 -2.01 14.75 14.81
C ASP A 189 -2.77 14.30 13.56
N ASP A 190 -2.55 14.92 12.40
CA ASP A 190 -3.06 14.45 11.11
C ASP A 190 -2.49 13.06 10.76
N ILE A 191 -1.20 12.82 11.05
CA ILE A 191 -0.60 11.49 10.87
C ILE A 191 -1.30 10.46 11.76
N LYS A 192 -1.52 10.75 13.06
CA LYS A 192 -2.23 9.85 13.97
C LYS A 192 -3.67 9.60 13.53
N TRP A 193 -4.36 10.66 13.12
CA TRP A 193 -5.72 10.58 12.58
C TRP A 193 -5.77 9.70 11.34
N TYR A 194 -4.90 9.95 10.36
CA TYR A 194 -4.82 9.20 9.12
C TYR A 194 -4.57 7.71 9.35
N LEU A 195 -3.68 7.35 10.28
CA LEU A 195 -3.35 5.94 10.53
C LEU A 195 -4.53 5.12 11.08
N LYS A 196 -5.59 5.75 11.57
CA LYS A 196 -6.83 5.06 11.98
C LYS A 196 -7.61 4.47 10.80
N PHE A 197 -7.42 4.97 9.59
CA PHE A 197 -8.05 4.45 8.37
C PHE A 197 -7.32 3.24 7.78
N ILE A 198 -6.10 2.94 8.24
CA ILE A 198 -5.27 1.87 7.70
C ILE A 198 -5.32 0.64 8.61
N SER A 199 -5.64 -0.49 8.00
CA SER A 199 -5.53 -1.83 8.59
C SER A 199 -4.45 -2.63 7.88
N TYR A 200 -3.97 -3.69 8.53
CA TYR A 200 -2.83 -4.46 8.01
C TYR A 200 -3.13 -5.94 7.81
N GLU A 201 -4.12 -6.48 8.47
CA GLU A 201 -4.47 -7.90 8.38
C GLU A 201 -5.19 -8.22 7.07
N ILE A 202 -4.77 -9.32 6.43
CA ILE A 202 -5.45 -9.90 5.26
C ILE A 202 -6.11 -11.20 5.69
N GLY A 203 -7.33 -11.09 6.18
CA GLY A 203 -8.19 -12.22 6.56
C GLY A 203 -9.11 -12.68 5.41
N ALA A 204 -10.18 -13.37 5.76
CA ALA A 204 -11.12 -13.95 4.78
C ALA A 204 -11.83 -12.88 3.92
N LYS A 205 -12.25 -11.76 4.55
CA LYS A 205 -12.93 -10.66 3.84
C LYS A 205 -12.01 -9.98 2.83
N GLU A 206 -10.78 -9.71 3.20
CA GLU A 206 -9.75 -9.10 2.35
C GLU A 206 -9.36 -10.03 1.19
N GLN A 207 -9.27 -11.32 1.44
CA GLN A 207 -9.03 -12.31 0.38
C GLN A 207 -10.22 -12.42 -0.59
N LYS A 208 -11.47 -12.33 -0.08
CA LYS A 208 -12.67 -12.25 -0.92
C LYS A 208 -12.63 -11.00 -1.79
N ALA A 209 -12.31 -9.84 -1.20
CA ALA A 209 -12.16 -8.57 -1.92
C ALA A 209 -11.12 -8.65 -3.03
N LEU A 210 -9.94 -9.22 -2.75
CA LEU A 210 -8.89 -9.44 -3.76
C LEU A 210 -9.38 -10.32 -4.92
N ARG A 211 -10.11 -11.40 -4.64
CA ARG A 211 -10.67 -12.27 -5.70
C ARG A 211 -11.64 -11.52 -6.60
N ILE A 212 -12.54 -10.72 -6.00
CA ILE A 212 -13.49 -9.90 -6.75
C ILE A 212 -12.75 -8.87 -7.59
N PHE A 213 -11.81 -8.13 -6.99
CA PHE A 213 -11.00 -7.14 -7.70
C PHE A 213 -10.29 -7.75 -8.91
N PHE A 214 -9.60 -8.89 -8.76
CA PHE A 214 -8.92 -9.53 -9.88
C PHE A 214 -9.89 -10.08 -10.95
N LYS A 215 -11.13 -10.44 -10.58
CA LYS A 215 -12.18 -10.83 -11.53
C LYS A 215 -12.64 -9.62 -12.35
N GLU A 216 -12.91 -8.48 -11.71
CA GLU A 216 -13.30 -7.23 -12.37
C GLU A 216 -12.20 -6.71 -13.32
N VAL A 217 -10.95 -6.77 -12.90
CA VAL A 217 -9.79 -6.42 -13.73
C VAL A 217 -9.74 -7.25 -15.02
N ARG A 218 -9.99 -8.55 -14.93
CA ARG A 218 -10.01 -9.44 -16.11
C ARG A 218 -11.17 -9.14 -17.05
N LYS A 219 -12.33 -8.79 -16.53
CA LYS A 219 -13.51 -8.43 -17.34
C LYS A 219 -13.28 -7.13 -18.13
N ASN A 220 -12.68 -6.13 -17.50
CA ASN A 220 -12.56 -4.81 -18.10
C ASN A 220 -11.50 -4.69 -19.20
N GLY A 221 -10.75 -5.76 -19.53
CA GLY A 221 -9.84 -5.84 -20.71
C GLY A 221 -8.75 -4.77 -20.82
N ARG A 222 -8.93 -3.61 -20.18
CA ARG A 222 -8.01 -2.46 -20.20
C ARG A 222 -6.66 -2.77 -19.54
N THR A 223 -6.61 -3.80 -18.70
CA THR A 223 -5.43 -4.12 -17.88
C THR A 223 -4.48 -5.11 -18.54
N ALA A 224 -4.91 -5.89 -19.52
CA ALA A 224 -4.01 -6.75 -20.27
C ALA A 224 -2.88 -5.94 -20.94
N LYS A 225 -3.20 -4.74 -21.45
CA LYS A 225 -2.21 -3.80 -22.03
C LYS A 225 -1.26 -3.18 -20.99
N LEU A 226 -1.69 -2.93 -19.77
CA LEU A 226 -0.84 -2.38 -18.70
C LEU A 226 0.07 -3.45 -18.08
N LEU A 227 -0.41 -4.70 -17.98
CA LEU A 227 0.37 -5.82 -17.48
C LEU A 227 1.43 -6.28 -18.52
N SER A 228 1.14 -6.20 -19.82
CA SER A 228 2.08 -6.58 -20.88
C SER A 228 3.16 -5.52 -21.16
N ARG A 229 2.89 -4.24 -20.96
CA ARG A 229 3.88 -3.17 -21.11
C ARG A 229 4.91 -3.10 -19.97
N GLY A 230 4.66 -3.73 -18.84
CA GLY A 230 5.60 -3.85 -17.72
C GLY A 230 6.54 -5.07 -17.79
N GLU A 231 6.49 -5.83 -18.87
CA GLU A 231 7.30 -7.06 -19.07
C GLU A 231 8.48 -6.88 -20.03
N ARG A 232 8.71 -5.67 -20.53
CA ARG A 232 9.92 -5.35 -21.31
C ARG A 232 10.95 -4.61 -20.48
#